data_87ec04d0ff8b92c3ec476c53506df210
#
_entry.id   87ec04d0ff8b92c3ec476c53506df210
#
_cell.length_a   1.000
_cell.length_b   1.000
_cell.length_c   1.000
_cell.angle_alpha   90.00
_cell.angle_beta   90.00
_cell.angle_gamma   90.00
#
_symmetry.space_group_name_H-M   'P 1'
#
loop_
_entity.id
_entity.type
_entity.pdbx_description
1 polymer ?
#
loop_
_entity_poly.entity_id
_entity_poly.type
_entity_poly.pdbx_seq_one_letter_code
_entity_poly.pdbx_strand_id
1 'polypeptide(L)'
;MYFTVTLAHQGSHLLTDEITRLRAAVRQTMRERPFYIDAMVVLPDHIHAVWTLPNGDSDYSVRWGAIKARFTRSLRNDCKVGFNPTMAKEMGYAVGWNPTLHRSPSKQIKGDAGIWQRRFWEHHVRNQREMQVLINHCHTNPVKHGLVKDEKEWPYSSVHRDTRPRQYNHA
;
A
#
# COMPACT_ATOMS: atom_id res chain seq x y z
N MET A 1 -10.06 -3.45 -11.50
CA MET A 1 -8.71 -4.06 -11.42
C MET A 1 -8.42 -4.44 -9.98
N TYR A 2 -7.85 -5.62 -9.74
CA TYR A 2 -7.35 -6.04 -8.42
C TYR A 2 -5.83 -6.10 -8.41
N PHE A 3 -5.20 -5.74 -7.29
CA PHE A 3 -3.76 -5.64 -7.15
C PHE A 3 -3.27 -6.26 -5.83
N THR A 4 -2.09 -6.90 -5.89
CA THR A 4 -1.26 -7.21 -4.72
C THR A 4 0.10 -6.53 -4.88
N VAL A 5 0.41 -5.62 -3.97
CA VAL A 5 1.64 -4.82 -3.98
C VAL A 5 2.43 -5.10 -2.71
N THR A 6 3.65 -5.62 -2.86
CA THR A 6 4.42 -6.19 -1.75
C THR A 6 5.72 -5.44 -1.53
N LEU A 7 6.15 -5.33 -0.28
CA LEU A 7 7.49 -4.88 0.08
C LEU A 7 8.54 -5.91 -0.35
N ALA A 8 9.77 -5.46 -0.55
CA ALA A 8 10.90 -6.33 -0.89
C ALA A 8 11.26 -7.29 0.27
N HIS A 9 11.02 -6.86 1.52
CA HIS A 9 11.24 -7.65 2.72
C HIS A 9 9.91 -8.12 3.29
N GLN A 10 9.62 -9.42 3.17
CA GLN A 10 8.47 -10.05 3.79
C GLN A 10 8.64 -10.08 5.32
N GLY A 11 7.52 -9.99 6.05
CA GLY A 11 7.51 -9.90 7.51
C GLY A 11 7.89 -8.52 8.06
N SER A 12 8.09 -7.52 7.20
CA SER A 12 8.27 -6.13 7.61
C SER A 12 6.94 -5.53 8.07
N HIS A 13 6.93 -4.70 9.10
CA HIS A 13 5.75 -3.93 9.56
C HIS A 13 5.69 -2.51 8.97
N LEU A 14 6.57 -2.18 8.03
CA LEU A 14 6.78 -0.82 7.52
C LEU A 14 5.50 -0.14 7.01
N LEU A 15 4.59 -0.87 6.35
CA LEU A 15 3.37 -0.26 5.79
C LEU A 15 2.39 0.16 6.88
N THR A 16 2.29 -0.58 7.98
CA THR A 16 1.44 -0.25 9.12
C THR A 16 2.08 0.80 10.01
N ASP A 17 3.37 0.71 10.25
CA ASP A 17 4.12 1.68 11.06
C ASP A 17 4.11 3.07 10.39
N GLU A 18 4.22 3.11 9.08
CA GLU A 18 4.25 4.34 8.28
C GLU A 18 2.93 4.60 7.51
N ILE A 19 1.81 4.13 8.06
CA ILE A 19 0.50 4.20 7.41
C ILE A 19 0.08 5.62 7.03
N THR A 20 0.43 6.61 7.84
CA THR A 20 0.12 8.02 7.58
C THR A 20 0.80 8.51 6.30
N ARG A 21 2.06 8.12 6.06
CA ARG A 21 2.82 8.44 4.84
C ARG A 21 2.25 7.74 3.62
N LEU A 22 1.88 6.46 3.79
CA LEU A 22 1.24 5.71 2.71
C LEU A 22 -0.10 6.34 2.31
N ARG A 23 -0.94 6.70 3.29
CA ARG A 23 -2.21 7.39 3.05
C ARG A 23 -2.02 8.75 2.36
N ALA A 24 -0.99 9.49 2.73
CA ALA A 24 -0.64 10.76 2.08
C ALA A 24 -0.22 10.53 0.61
N ALA A 25 0.62 9.53 0.34
CA ALA A 25 1.05 9.17 -1.01
C ALA A 25 -0.12 8.75 -1.91
N VAL A 26 -1.06 7.95 -1.38
CA VAL A 26 -2.29 7.55 -2.08
C VAL A 26 -3.16 8.76 -2.38
N ARG A 27 -3.49 9.59 -1.36
CA ARG A 27 -4.31 10.80 -1.55
C ARG A 27 -3.73 11.76 -2.58
N GLN A 28 -2.43 12.00 -2.54
CA GLN A 28 -1.77 12.88 -3.50
C GLN A 28 -1.85 12.31 -4.92
N THR A 29 -1.65 11.00 -5.07
CA THR A 29 -1.77 10.35 -6.38
C THR A 29 -3.19 10.41 -6.91
N MET A 30 -4.22 10.22 -6.06
CA MET A 30 -5.62 10.33 -6.46
C MET A 30 -6.01 11.74 -6.91
N ARG A 31 -5.41 12.79 -6.35
CA ARG A 31 -5.64 14.19 -6.78
C ARG A 31 -5.08 14.47 -8.17
N GLU A 32 -3.89 13.94 -8.46
CA GLU A 32 -3.19 14.19 -9.72
C GLU A 32 -3.63 13.25 -10.85
N ARG A 33 -4.02 12.04 -10.50
CA ARG A 33 -4.43 10.96 -11.41
C ARG A 33 -5.64 10.24 -10.82
N PRO A 34 -6.86 10.76 -11.03
CA PRO A 34 -8.07 10.24 -10.41
C PRO A 34 -8.28 8.74 -10.67
N PHE A 35 -8.74 8.05 -9.65
CA PHE A 35 -9.23 6.67 -9.68
C PHE A 35 -10.07 6.41 -8.43
N TYR A 36 -10.89 5.37 -8.47
CA TYR A 36 -11.70 4.96 -7.34
C TYR A 36 -11.06 3.75 -6.65
N ILE A 37 -11.03 3.77 -5.33
CA ILE A 37 -10.63 2.62 -4.52
C ILE A 37 -11.92 1.95 -4.07
N ASP A 38 -12.28 0.83 -4.70
CA ASP A 38 -13.45 0.04 -4.35
C ASP A 38 -13.23 -0.71 -3.04
N ALA A 39 -12.07 -1.32 -2.89
CA ALA A 39 -11.60 -1.87 -1.62
C ALA A 39 -10.09 -1.72 -1.50
N MET A 40 -9.60 -1.63 -0.27
CA MET A 40 -8.17 -1.62 0.01
C MET A 40 -7.93 -2.10 1.44
N VAL A 41 -6.96 -2.96 1.62
CA VAL A 41 -6.43 -3.35 2.91
C VAL A 41 -4.91 -3.25 2.89
N VAL A 42 -4.36 -2.65 3.93
CA VAL A 42 -2.92 -2.55 4.12
C VAL A 42 -2.53 -3.53 5.22
N LEU A 43 -1.73 -4.52 4.86
CA LEU A 43 -1.10 -5.45 5.78
C LEU A 43 0.32 -4.96 6.10
N PRO A 44 1.01 -5.55 7.07
CA PRO A 44 2.32 -5.05 7.48
C PRO A 44 3.34 -4.91 6.34
N ASP A 45 3.37 -5.84 5.39
CA ASP A 45 4.35 -5.93 4.31
C ASP A 45 3.76 -5.94 2.88
N HIS A 46 2.43 -5.91 2.75
CA HIS A 46 1.79 -5.88 1.45
C HIS A 46 0.40 -5.21 1.49
N ILE A 47 -0.11 -4.88 0.30
CA ILE A 47 -1.38 -4.19 0.10
C ILE A 47 -2.21 -5.01 -0.88
N HIS A 48 -3.49 -5.26 -0.56
CA HIS A 48 -4.48 -5.66 -1.54
C HIS A 48 -5.41 -4.49 -1.84
N ALA A 49 -5.71 -4.29 -3.12
CA ALA A 49 -6.59 -3.21 -3.54
C ALA A 49 -7.44 -3.59 -4.75
N VAL A 50 -8.69 -3.15 -4.75
CA VAL A 50 -9.59 -3.17 -5.90
C VAL A 50 -9.81 -1.73 -6.35
N TRP A 51 -9.50 -1.42 -7.61
CA TRP A 51 -9.63 -0.07 -8.16
C TRP A 51 -10.51 -0.07 -9.40
N THR A 52 -11.29 1.01 -9.52
CA THR A 52 -11.97 1.39 -10.76
C THR A 52 -11.29 2.63 -11.33
N LEU A 53 -10.84 2.54 -12.56
CA LEU A 53 -10.21 3.63 -13.31
C LEU A 53 -11.26 4.38 -14.13
N PRO A 54 -11.02 5.64 -14.48
CA PRO A 54 -11.87 6.36 -15.44
C PRO A 54 -11.99 5.62 -16.76
N ASN A 55 -13.10 5.82 -17.46
CA ASN A 55 -13.34 5.19 -18.77
C ASN A 55 -12.21 5.52 -19.76
N GLY A 56 -11.69 4.50 -20.41
CA GLY A 56 -10.59 4.62 -21.37
C GLY A 56 -9.20 4.75 -20.76
N ASP A 57 -9.08 4.74 -19.41
CA ASP A 57 -7.81 4.81 -18.70
C ASP A 57 -7.36 3.41 -18.25
N SER A 58 -6.10 3.07 -18.54
CA SER A 58 -5.46 1.82 -18.13
C SER A 58 -4.14 2.04 -17.38
N ASP A 59 -3.82 3.29 -17.00
CA ASP A 59 -2.52 3.69 -16.43
C ASP A 59 -2.38 3.38 -14.93
N TYR A 60 -2.86 2.21 -14.47
CA TYR A 60 -2.70 1.77 -13.08
C TYR A 60 -1.23 1.62 -12.68
N SER A 61 -0.36 1.21 -13.61
CA SER A 61 1.08 1.06 -13.36
C SER A 61 1.74 2.38 -13.00
N VAL A 62 1.37 3.48 -13.66
CA VAL A 62 1.86 4.83 -13.38
C VAL A 62 1.39 5.29 -12.00
N ARG A 63 0.13 4.98 -11.63
CA ARG A 63 -0.42 5.30 -10.30
C ARG A 63 0.30 4.56 -9.19
N TRP A 64 0.50 3.25 -9.33
CA TRP A 64 1.29 2.49 -8.36
C TRP A 64 2.75 2.96 -8.29
N GLY A 65 3.35 3.26 -9.43
CA GLY A 65 4.69 3.86 -9.49
C GLY A 65 4.78 5.18 -8.72
N ALA A 66 3.79 6.06 -8.87
CA ALA A 66 3.71 7.33 -8.15
C ALA A 66 3.53 7.13 -6.64
N ILE A 67 2.64 6.23 -6.21
CA ILE A 67 2.42 5.91 -4.78
C ILE A 67 3.71 5.38 -4.16
N LYS A 68 4.34 4.37 -4.79
CA LYS A 68 5.59 3.77 -4.32
C LYS A 68 6.71 4.82 -4.22
N ALA A 69 6.86 5.67 -5.22
CA ALA A 69 7.88 6.70 -5.25
C ALA A 69 7.66 7.77 -4.16
N ARG A 70 6.44 8.24 -3.95
CA ARG A 70 6.08 9.22 -2.91
C ARG A 70 6.32 8.68 -1.52
N PHE A 71 5.84 7.47 -1.25
CA PHE A 71 6.08 6.78 0.02
C PHE A 71 7.57 6.63 0.30
N THR A 72 8.33 6.11 -0.65
CA THR A 72 9.79 5.95 -0.54
C THR A 72 10.50 7.27 -0.28
N ARG A 73 10.09 8.35 -0.98
CA ARG A 73 10.69 9.69 -0.82
C ARG A 73 10.40 10.26 0.56
N SER A 74 9.17 10.08 1.09
CA SER A 74 8.81 10.56 2.43
C SER A 74 9.64 9.90 3.53
N LEU A 75 9.93 8.60 3.41
CA LEU A 75 10.81 7.88 4.33
C LEU A 75 12.26 8.38 4.27
N ARG A 76 12.75 8.70 3.07
CA ARG A 76 14.14 9.16 2.87
C ARG A 76 14.37 10.59 3.36
N ASN A 77 13.36 11.43 3.37
CA ASN A 77 13.49 12.83 3.82
C ASN A 77 13.77 12.89 5.32
N ASP A 78 13.19 12.02 6.13
CA ASP A 78 13.46 11.98 7.57
C ASP A 78 14.88 11.46 7.87
N CYS A 79 15.40 10.56 7.05
CA CYS A 79 16.79 10.11 7.19
C CYS A 79 17.82 11.25 6.94
N LYS A 80 17.42 12.33 6.26
CA LYS A 80 18.28 13.51 6.04
C LYS A 80 18.21 14.51 7.19
N VAL A 81 17.19 14.47 8.03
CA VAL A 81 16.98 15.37 9.17
C VAL A 81 17.50 14.76 10.47
N GLY A 82 18.64 14.05 10.44
CA GLY A 82 19.34 13.59 11.64
C GLY A 82 18.72 12.33 12.28
N PHE A 83 18.61 11.27 11.52
CA PHE A 83 18.34 9.96 12.08
C PHE A 83 19.48 9.56 13.03
N ASN A 84 19.23 9.68 14.33
CA ASN A 84 20.12 9.15 15.35
C ASN A 84 19.74 7.68 15.62
N PRO A 85 20.60 6.71 15.25
CA PRO A 85 20.33 5.28 15.45
C PRO A 85 20.06 4.92 16.91
N THR A 86 20.59 5.71 17.84
CA THR A 86 20.43 5.50 19.30
C THR A 86 19.01 5.82 19.76
N MET A 87 18.38 6.88 19.22
CA MET A 87 17.00 7.25 19.54
C MET A 87 15.98 6.26 18.95
N ALA A 88 16.26 5.69 17.77
CA ALA A 88 15.39 4.68 17.17
C ALA A 88 15.29 3.42 18.03
N LYS A 89 16.38 3.04 18.70
CA LYS A 89 16.43 1.89 19.63
C LYS A 89 15.61 2.13 20.90
N GLU A 90 15.62 3.36 21.43
CA GLU A 90 14.88 3.75 22.63
C GLU A 90 13.37 3.89 22.37
N MET A 91 12.95 4.20 21.14
CA MET A 91 11.54 4.34 20.74
C MET A 91 10.92 3.02 20.25
N GLY A 92 11.61 1.87 20.39
CA GLY A 92 11.06 0.56 20.02
C GLY A 92 10.95 0.31 18.52
N TYR A 93 11.51 1.16 17.68
CA TYR A 93 11.62 0.85 16.26
C TYR A 93 12.58 -0.31 16.05
N ALA A 94 12.12 -1.35 15.38
CA ALA A 94 12.93 -2.54 15.10
C ALA A 94 14.27 -2.12 14.51
N VAL A 95 15.34 -2.32 15.28
CA VAL A 95 16.72 -2.07 14.87
C VAL A 95 17.04 -3.04 13.74
N GLY A 96 16.95 -2.59 12.51
CA GLY A 96 17.24 -3.45 11.35
C GLY A 96 16.87 -2.86 10.00
N TRP A 97 16.01 -1.84 9.94
CA TRP A 97 15.69 -1.24 8.65
C TRP A 97 16.68 -0.12 8.29
N ASN A 98 17.82 -0.51 7.72
CA ASN A 98 18.71 0.41 7.03
C ASN A 98 18.50 0.22 5.51
N PRO A 99 17.87 1.17 4.81
CA PRO A 99 17.63 1.06 3.38
C PRO A 99 18.92 0.93 2.55
N THR A 100 20.07 1.23 3.15
CA THR A 100 21.39 1.12 2.52
C THR A 100 21.97 -0.29 2.56
N LEU A 101 21.63 -1.11 3.59
CA LEU A 101 22.25 -2.42 3.79
C LEU A 101 21.68 -3.55 2.92
N HIS A 102 20.49 -3.37 2.33
CA HIS A 102 19.81 -4.42 1.57
C HIS A 102 19.73 -4.15 0.06
N ARG A 103 20.58 -3.27 -0.45
CA ARG A 103 20.63 -2.97 -1.89
C ARG A 103 21.66 -3.84 -2.57
N SER A 104 21.22 -4.67 -3.53
CA SER A 104 22.16 -5.26 -4.48
C SER A 104 22.88 -4.15 -5.29
N PRO A 105 24.10 -4.38 -5.79
CA PRO A 105 24.83 -3.39 -6.58
C PRO A 105 24.00 -2.82 -7.75
N SER A 106 23.21 -3.65 -8.42
CA SER A 106 22.33 -3.22 -9.50
C SER A 106 21.19 -2.29 -9.06
N LYS A 107 20.70 -2.43 -7.82
CA LYS A 107 19.69 -1.53 -7.23
C LYS A 107 20.31 -0.19 -6.83
N GLN A 108 21.56 -0.20 -6.37
CA GLN A 108 22.30 1.02 -6.02
C GLN A 108 22.55 1.88 -7.26
N ILE A 109 23.00 1.27 -8.35
CA ILE A 109 23.25 1.94 -9.64
C ILE A 109 21.96 2.58 -10.20
N LYS A 110 20.81 1.91 -10.03
CA LYS A 110 19.50 2.39 -10.53
C LYS A 110 18.77 3.33 -9.57
N GLY A 111 19.36 3.69 -8.43
CA GLY A 111 18.72 4.53 -7.42
C GLY A 111 17.50 3.90 -6.74
N ASP A 112 17.29 2.59 -6.90
CA ASP A 112 16.18 1.84 -6.30
C ASP A 112 16.40 1.76 -4.78
N ALA A 113 15.44 2.24 -4.01
CA ALA A 113 15.49 2.23 -2.55
C ALA A 113 15.39 0.81 -1.94
N GLY A 114 15.02 -0.19 -2.73
CA GLY A 114 14.89 -1.56 -2.26
C GLY A 114 13.70 -1.82 -1.32
N ILE A 115 12.79 -0.85 -1.18
CA ILE A 115 11.62 -0.95 -0.28
C ILE A 115 10.54 -1.84 -0.87
N TRP A 116 10.30 -1.72 -2.17
CA TRP A 116 9.23 -2.41 -2.87
C TRP A 116 9.75 -3.54 -3.74
N GLN A 117 8.94 -4.58 -3.94
CA GLN A 117 9.12 -5.45 -5.09
C GLN A 117 8.91 -4.64 -6.36
N ARG A 118 9.73 -4.93 -7.40
CA ARG A 118 9.67 -4.18 -8.67
C ARG A 118 8.34 -4.34 -9.36
N ARG A 119 7.86 -5.58 -9.43
CA ARG A 119 6.56 -5.93 -9.99
C ARG A 119 5.52 -6.02 -8.88
N PHE A 120 4.28 -5.89 -9.24
CA PHE A 120 3.12 -6.21 -8.42
C PHE A 120 2.24 -7.17 -9.22
N TRP A 121 1.40 -7.91 -8.54
CA TRP A 121 0.45 -8.77 -9.21
C TRP A 121 -0.82 -7.96 -9.48
N GLU A 122 -1.38 -8.11 -10.72
CA GLU A 122 -2.62 -7.49 -11.13
C GLU A 122 -3.56 -8.52 -11.76
N HIS A 123 -4.85 -8.28 -11.60
CA HIS A 123 -5.90 -9.09 -12.19
C HIS A 123 -7.04 -8.20 -12.70
N HIS A 124 -7.44 -8.44 -13.95
CA HIS A 124 -8.57 -7.72 -14.57
C HIS A 124 -9.89 -8.32 -14.09
N VAL A 125 -10.69 -7.52 -13.39
CA VAL A 125 -12.02 -7.92 -12.88
C VAL A 125 -13.00 -7.97 -14.06
N ARG A 126 -13.58 -9.14 -14.29
CA ARG A 126 -14.40 -9.42 -15.49
C ARG A 126 -15.87 -9.05 -15.34
N ASN A 127 -16.39 -9.11 -14.11
CA ASN A 127 -17.81 -8.89 -13.84
C ASN A 127 -18.04 -8.48 -12.38
N GLN A 128 -19.26 -8.06 -12.08
CA GLN A 128 -19.66 -7.59 -10.75
C GLN A 128 -19.54 -8.67 -9.66
N ARG A 129 -19.81 -9.92 -10.00
CA ARG A 129 -19.70 -11.04 -9.03
C ARG A 129 -18.24 -11.24 -8.61
N GLU A 130 -17.33 -11.24 -9.56
CA GLU A 130 -15.90 -11.36 -9.28
C GLU A 130 -15.38 -10.16 -8.49
N MET A 131 -15.86 -8.94 -8.82
CA MET A 131 -15.56 -7.73 -8.07
C MET A 131 -15.91 -7.87 -6.59
N GLN A 132 -17.11 -8.38 -6.29
CA GLN A 132 -17.55 -8.59 -4.91
C GLN A 132 -16.69 -9.63 -4.17
N VAL A 133 -16.31 -10.71 -4.86
CA VAL A 133 -15.40 -11.72 -4.29
C VAL A 133 -14.04 -11.10 -3.93
N LEU A 134 -13.49 -10.24 -4.78
CA LEU A 134 -12.20 -9.59 -4.57
C LEU A 134 -12.26 -8.51 -3.48
N ILE A 135 -13.37 -7.78 -3.37
CA ILE A 135 -13.65 -6.86 -2.26
C ILE A 135 -13.68 -7.63 -0.94
N ASN A 136 -14.43 -8.72 -0.87
CA ASN A 136 -14.48 -9.58 0.32
C ASN A 136 -13.10 -10.17 0.65
N HIS A 137 -12.32 -10.56 -0.38
CA HIS A 137 -10.97 -11.02 -0.19
C HIS A 137 -10.08 -9.95 0.47
N CYS A 138 -10.18 -8.68 0.04
CA CYS A 138 -9.47 -7.59 0.70
C CYS A 138 -9.88 -7.47 2.18
N HIS A 139 -11.18 -7.48 2.48
CA HIS A 139 -11.68 -7.26 3.84
C HIS A 139 -11.31 -8.40 4.79
N THR A 140 -11.44 -9.66 4.36
CA THR A 140 -11.15 -10.84 5.20
C THR A 140 -9.65 -11.17 5.30
N ASN A 141 -8.81 -10.48 4.55
CA ASN A 141 -7.37 -10.80 4.48
C ASN A 141 -6.65 -10.72 5.84
N PRO A 142 -6.89 -9.70 6.71
CA PRO A 142 -6.27 -9.63 8.04
C PRO A 142 -6.62 -10.84 8.92
N VAL A 143 -7.83 -11.36 8.82
CA VAL A 143 -8.25 -12.57 9.55
C VAL A 143 -7.52 -13.80 9.01
N LYS A 144 -7.39 -13.93 7.69
CA LYS A 144 -6.64 -15.03 7.05
C LYS A 144 -5.16 -15.05 7.44
N HIS A 145 -4.58 -13.88 7.68
CA HIS A 145 -3.20 -13.75 8.18
C HIS A 145 -3.08 -13.86 9.70
N GLY A 146 -4.19 -14.09 10.41
CA GLY A 146 -4.18 -14.23 11.87
C GLY A 146 -3.86 -12.93 12.63
N LEU A 147 -4.00 -11.79 11.98
CA LEU A 147 -3.70 -10.47 12.58
C LEU A 147 -4.81 -10.00 13.52
N VAL A 148 -6.05 -10.36 13.22
CA VAL A 148 -7.27 -10.07 14.01
C VAL A 148 -8.24 -11.23 13.92
N LYS A 149 -9.24 -11.26 14.80
CA LYS A 149 -10.32 -12.28 14.79
C LYS A 149 -11.51 -11.86 13.92
N ASP A 150 -11.80 -10.57 13.85
CA ASP A 150 -12.85 -9.98 13.01
C ASP A 150 -12.21 -8.95 12.06
N GLU A 151 -12.66 -8.93 10.81
CA GLU A 151 -12.16 -8.02 9.79
C GLU A 151 -12.34 -6.54 10.15
N LYS A 152 -13.36 -6.23 10.96
CA LYS A 152 -13.64 -4.87 11.46
C LYS A 152 -12.67 -4.42 12.54
N GLU A 153 -11.91 -5.32 13.15
CA GLU A 153 -10.86 -4.97 14.11
C GLU A 153 -9.61 -4.41 13.43
N TRP A 154 -9.45 -4.64 12.10
CA TRP A 154 -8.26 -4.20 11.39
C TRP A 154 -8.35 -2.73 10.94
N PRO A 155 -7.59 -1.79 11.55
CA PRO A 155 -7.77 -0.35 11.32
C PRO A 155 -7.29 0.16 9.95
N TYR A 156 -6.59 -0.70 9.20
CA TYR A 156 -6.00 -0.34 7.91
C TYR A 156 -6.77 -0.95 6.73
N SER A 157 -8.08 -1.10 6.90
CA SER A 157 -9.00 -1.66 5.90
C SER A 157 -10.07 -0.66 5.48
N SER A 158 -10.51 -0.76 4.22
CA SER A 158 -11.67 -0.03 3.72
C SER A 158 -13.01 -0.57 4.21
N VAL A 159 -13.05 -1.71 4.91
CA VAL A 159 -14.27 -2.28 5.49
C VAL A 159 -15.04 -1.26 6.33
N HIS A 160 -14.34 -0.37 7.03
CA HIS A 160 -14.95 0.70 7.84
C HIS A 160 -15.67 1.78 7.02
N ARG A 161 -15.35 1.90 5.72
CA ARG A 161 -15.98 2.87 4.80
C ARG A 161 -17.24 2.29 4.17
N ASP A 162 -17.28 1.00 3.96
CA ASP A 162 -18.35 0.31 3.22
C ASP A 162 -19.63 0.13 4.04
N THR A 163 -19.61 0.51 5.32
CA THR A 163 -20.80 0.61 6.17
C THR A 163 -21.70 1.81 5.83
N ARG A 164 -21.28 2.72 4.94
CA ARG A 164 -22.09 3.85 4.46
C ARG A 164 -22.73 3.49 3.12
N PRO A 165 -24.05 3.70 2.93
CA PRO A 165 -24.71 3.48 1.65
C PRO A 165 -24.08 4.39 0.59
N ARG A 166 -23.59 3.80 -0.51
CA ARG A 166 -23.06 4.55 -1.66
C ARG A 166 -24.22 5.23 -2.37
N GLN A 167 -24.24 6.56 -2.38
CA GLN A 167 -25.05 7.32 -3.32
C GLN A 167 -24.32 7.30 -4.68
N TYR A 168 -24.76 6.43 -5.57
CA TYR A 168 -24.36 6.51 -6.97
C TYR A 168 -25.15 7.66 -7.60
N ASN A 169 -24.53 8.83 -7.75
CA ASN A 169 -25.04 9.85 -8.64
C ASN A 169 -24.72 9.39 -10.08
N HIS A 170 -25.71 8.81 -10.74
CA HIS A 170 -25.73 8.67 -12.17
C HIS A 170 -26.00 10.06 -12.75
N ALA A 171 -24.97 10.72 -13.27
CA ALA A 171 -25.07 11.85 -14.17
C ALA A 171 -24.60 11.40 -15.54
#